data_534825a0696657f631698f8107543ab6
#
_entry.id   534825a0696657f631698f8107543ab6
#
_cell.length_a   1.000
_cell.length_b   1.000
_cell.length_c   1.000
_cell.angle_alpha   90.00
_cell.angle_beta   90.00
_cell.angle_gamma   90.00
#
_symmetry.space_group_name_H-M   'P 1'
#
loop_
_entity.id
_entity.type
_entity.pdbx_description
1 polymer ?
#
loop_
_entity_poly.entity_id
_entity_poly.type
_entity_poly.pdbx_seq_one_letter_code
_entity_poly.pdbx_strand_id
1 'polypeptide(L)'
;MKKKTLKRILGYIRPYGFLVLLSLLCASVSAGAQLLIPIFTGDVLDLLIGPGQVIWEGIPRLIAYIAAAALLAAIAQQLLAMCNNRITFSICKDLRNQVSQKLQKLPLSYLDTHPSGDLVSRMVGDVDTFADGLLMGFTQLFTGVITLVGTLAIMLRLNGWITAIVVLLTPMSFFVTGFIAKRTHKHFQQQAKERGAQTALINELIEGQRVVKAYGHEDESLADFTEGNERLSVAALNATFFSSLTNPSTRLVNNIVYAAVALAGALFVGPGGITIGQLSVFLSYASQYAKPFNEISGVVTELQNSITCAQRIFDLLDETEEIPDTEDTPDPAQMGRVELENVDFSYVETKPLIQNLNLAVQPGQRVAIVGPTGCGKTTLINLLMRFYDVDDGSIRAAGKDIRKVSRKSLRGCYGMVLQDTWLKAGTVRENIAYGCPNATEEEIVAAAKAAHAHSFIRRLPKGYDTLIAENGENLSAGQRQLLCIARAMLKLPPMLILDEATSSIDTRTELKIQDAFSKMMQGRTSFIVAHRLSTIQTADVILVMKDGSVIEQGNHRELMKQNGFYANLYNSQFSQ
;
A
#
# COMPACT_ATOMS: atom_id res chain seq x y z
N MET A 1 -21.87 7.05 -1.27
CA MET A 1 -20.59 6.44 -0.92
C MET A 1 -20.27 6.61 0.57
N LYS A 2 -20.04 7.78 1.12
CA LYS A 2 -19.61 7.98 2.55
C LYS A 2 -20.47 7.25 3.61
N LYS A 3 -21.80 7.11 3.44
CA LYS A 3 -22.65 6.38 4.39
C LYS A 3 -22.39 4.86 4.41
N LYS A 4 -22.07 4.25 3.26
CA LYS A 4 -21.76 2.80 3.16
C LYS A 4 -20.41 2.51 3.84
N THR A 5 -19.40 3.36 3.58
CA THR A 5 -18.07 3.28 4.21
C THR A 5 -18.16 3.40 5.72
N LEU A 6 -18.89 4.41 6.22
CA LEU A 6 -19.07 4.61 7.66
C LEU A 6 -19.76 3.41 8.34
N LYS A 7 -20.80 2.83 7.70
CA LYS A 7 -21.46 1.62 8.22
C LYS A 7 -20.49 0.43 8.29
N ARG A 8 -19.59 0.30 7.30
CA ARG A 8 -18.58 -0.76 7.28
C ARG A 8 -17.53 -0.55 8.37
N ILE A 9 -17.06 0.68 8.58
CA ILE A 9 -16.17 1.04 9.69
C ILE A 9 -16.80 0.67 11.03
N LEU A 10 -18.08 1.02 11.25
CA LEU A 10 -18.81 0.63 12.47
C LEU A 10 -18.91 -0.89 12.62
N GLY A 11 -18.98 -1.64 11.52
CA GLY A 11 -18.93 -3.11 11.52
C GLY A 11 -17.61 -3.65 12.08
N TYR A 12 -16.47 -3.03 11.77
CA TYR A 12 -15.15 -3.40 12.33
C TYR A 12 -15.01 -3.02 13.80
N ILE A 13 -15.71 -1.98 14.25
CA ILE A 13 -15.69 -1.54 15.66
C ILE A 13 -16.57 -2.43 16.54
N ARG A 14 -17.65 -2.99 15.98
CA ARG A 14 -18.65 -3.77 16.72
C ARG A 14 -18.10 -4.89 17.60
N PRO A 15 -17.10 -5.70 17.17
CA PRO A 15 -16.51 -6.75 18.03
C PRO A 15 -15.85 -6.19 19.29
N TYR A 16 -15.44 -4.93 19.29
CA TYR A 16 -14.77 -4.24 20.39
C TYR A 16 -15.72 -3.40 21.25
N GLY A 17 -17.04 -3.63 21.15
CA GLY A 17 -18.08 -2.83 21.83
C GLY A 17 -17.86 -2.67 23.34
N PHE A 18 -17.36 -3.70 24.03
CA PHE A 18 -17.00 -3.61 25.45
C PHE A 18 -15.86 -2.61 25.70
N LEU A 19 -14.80 -2.63 24.87
CA LEU A 19 -13.69 -1.68 24.98
C LEU A 19 -14.14 -0.25 24.64
N VAL A 20 -15.06 -0.07 23.69
CA VAL A 20 -15.66 1.24 23.37
C VAL A 20 -16.46 1.77 24.55
N LEU A 21 -17.27 0.92 25.19
CA LEU A 21 -18.02 1.31 26.39
C LEU A 21 -17.08 1.69 27.53
N LEU A 22 -16.04 0.90 27.76
CA LEU A 22 -15.02 1.18 28.78
C LEU A 22 -14.27 2.50 28.47
N SER A 23 -13.96 2.75 27.20
CA SER A 23 -13.30 4.01 26.81
C SER A 23 -14.21 5.22 27.03
N LEU A 24 -15.51 5.11 26.74
CA LEU A 24 -16.50 6.16 27.05
C LEU A 24 -16.61 6.41 28.56
N LEU A 25 -16.62 5.37 29.36
CA LEU A 25 -16.66 5.47 30.81
C LEU A 25 -15.38 6.14 31.34
N CYS A 26 -14.20 5.72 30.86
CA CYS A 26 -12.93 6.34 31.22
C CYS A 26 -12.86 7.82 30.78
N ALA A 27 -13.37 8.16 29.58
CA ALA A 27 -13.48 9.54 29.12
C ALA A 27 -14.38 10.38 30.03
N SER A 28 -15.52 9.82 30.45
CA SER A 28 -16.47 10.50 31.36
C SER A 28 -15.86 10.72 32.75
N VAL A 29 -15.18 9.73 33.30
CA VAL A 29 -14.50 9.84 34.60
C VAL A 29 -13.35 10.85 34.52
N SER A 30 -12.53 10.77 33.45
CA SER A 30 -11.40 11.71 33.26
C SER A 30 -11.89 13.15 33.12
N ALA A 31 -12.88 13.41 32.26
CA ALA A 31 -13.45 14.73 32.07
C ALA A 31 -14.15 15.24 33.35
N GLY A 32 -14.93 14.40 34.02
CA GLY A 32 -15.58 14.74 35.28
C GLY A 32 -14.58 15.12 36.37
N ALA A 33 -13.51 14.33 36.54
CA ALA A 33 -12.46 14.63 37.51
C ALA A 33 -11.72 15.92 37.15
N GLN A 34 -11.43 16.18 35.88
CA GLN A 34 -10.81 17.46 35.41
C GLN A 34 -11.71 18.67 35.67
N LEU A 35 -13.03 18.50 35.53
CA LEU A 35 -14.00 19.58 35.82
C LEU A 35 -14.15 19.88 37.31
N LEU A 36 -13.81 18.98 38.22
CA LEU A 36 -13.84 19.25 39.67
C LEU A 36 -12.66 20.10 40.13
N ILE A 37 -11.51 20.06 39.44
CA ILE A 37 -10.30 20.78 39.81
C ILE A 37 -10.53 22.29 39.90
N PRO A 38 -11.13 23.00 38.92
CA PRO A 38 -11.43 24.44 39.03
C PRO A 38 -12.37 24.76 40.19
N ILE A 39 -13.36 23.92 40.50
CA ILE A 39 -14.28 24.11 41.63
C ILE A 39 -13.50 24.15 42.92
N PHE A 40 -12.72 23.09 43.22
CA PHE A 40 -11.91 23.06 44.45
C PHE A 40 -10.86 24.17 44.50
N THR A 41 -10.31 24.60 43.36
CA THR A 41 -9.39 25.76 43.28
C THR A 41 -10.12 27.05 43.64
N GLY A 42 -11.35 27.24 43.17
CA GLY A 42 -12.20 28.36 43.54
C GLY A 42 -12.52 28.38 45.05
N ASP A 43 -12.87 27.22 45.61
CA ASP A 43 -13.12 27.08 47.05
C ASP A 43 -11.87 27.40 47.87
N VAL A 44 -10.66 27.03 47.42
CA VAL A 44 -9.40 27.44 48.08
C VAL A 44 -9.23 28.95 48.01
N LEU A 45 -9.51 29.60 46.86
CA LEU A 45 -9.40 31.06 46.72
C LEU A 45 -10.37 31.79 47.62
N ASP A 46 -11.56 31.27 47.85
CA ASP A 46 -12.55 31.85 48.76
C ASP A 46 -12.13 31.75 50.25
N LEU A 47 -11.23 30.81 50.62
CA LEU A 47 -10.62 30.74 51.96
C LEU A 47 -9.42 31.69 52.15
N LEU A 48 -8.92 32.34 51.08
CA LEU A 48 -7.78 33.26 51.06
C LEU A 48 -8.25 34.73 51.06
N ILE A 49 -9.19 35.12 51.91
CA ILE A 49 -9.98 36.38 51.83
C ILE A 49 -9.23 37.64 52.26
N GLY A 50 -7.94 37.72 52.22
CA GLY A 50 -7.21 38.95 52.44
C GLY A 50 -6.03 38.85 53.41
N PRO A 51 -5.22 39.91 53.56
CA PRO A 51 -4.03 39.86 54.39
C PRO A 51 -4.42 39.60 55.87
N GLY A 52 -3.93 38.48 56.42
CA GLY A 52 -4.17 38.10 57.82
C GLY A 52 -5.52 37.41 58.10
N GLN A 53 -6.36 37.15 57.10
CA GLN A 53 -7.66 36.46 57.25
C GLN A 53 -7.72 35.11 56.51
N VAL A 54 -6.63 34.35 56.49
CA VAL A 54 -6.55 33.06 55.83
C VAL A 54 -7.10 31.96 56.74
N ILE A 55 -8.09 31.21 56.25
CA ILE A 55 -8.68 30.06 56.96
C ILE A 55 -7.89 28.81 56.62
N TRP A 56 -6.82 28.53 57.37
CA TRP A 56 -5.90 27.40 57.10
C TRP A 56 -6.52 26.02 57.27
N GLU A 57 -7.54 25.84 58.11
CA GLU A 57 -8.09 24.54 58.48
C GLU A 57 -8.73 23.78 57.30
N GLY A 58 -9.26 24.46 56.29
CA GLY A 58 -9.88 23.87 55.08
C GLY A 58 -8.93 23.62 53.91
N ILE A 59 -7.82 24.36 53.83
CA ILE A 59 -6.93 24.35 52.66
C ILE A 59 -6.27 22.99 52.41
N PRO A 60 -5.66 22.28 53.39
CA PRO A 60 -5.02 20.99 53.16
C PRO A 60 -5.98 19.92 52.62
N ARG A 61 -7.24 19.95 53.06
CA ARG A 61 -8.28 19.03 52.60
C ARG A 61 -8.66 19.30 51.15
N LEU A 62 -8.81 20.56 50.75
CA LEU A 62 -9.11 20.92 49.36
C LEU A 62 -7.94 20.59 48.42
N ILE A 63 -6.69 20.84 48.85
CA ILE A 63 -5.48 20.41 48.09
C ILE A 63 -5.46 18.88 47.92
N ALA A 64 -5.80 18.12 48.95
CA ALA A 64 -5.90 16.66 48.86
C ALA A 64 -6.98 16.22 47.82
N TYR A 65 -8.13 16.93 47.77
CA TYR A 65 -9.16 16.66 46.75
C TYR A 65 -8.70 17.00 45.35
N ILE A 66 -7.98 18.12 45.16
CA ILE A 66 -7.38 18.48 43.86
C ILE A 66 -6.38 17.42 43.42
N ALA A 67 -5.50 16.99 44.32
CA ALA A 67 -4.52 15.94 44.03
C ALA A 67 -5.20 14.58 43.67
N ALA A 68 -6.24 14.20 44.44
CA ALA A 68 -7.00 12.99 44.17
C ALA A 68 -7.75 13.05 42.83
N ALA A 69 -8.38 14.19 42.51
CA ALA A 69 -9.05 14.41 41.24
C ALA A 69 -8.06 14.38 40.08
N ALA A 70 -6.90 15.01 40.20
CA ALA A 70 -5.85 14.99 39.18
C ALA A 70 -5.29 13.60 38.96
N LEU A 71 -5.05 12.82 40.02
CA LEU A 71 -4.60 11.42 39.93
C LEU A 71 -5.66 10.54 39.26
N LEU A 72 -6.93 10.67 39.67
CA LEU A 72 -8.05 9.93 39.05
C LEU A 72 -8.17 10.26 37.57
N ALA A 73 -8.09 11.53 37.20
CA ALA A 73 -8.12 11.98 35.82
C ALA A 73 -6.96 11.38 34.99
N ALA A 74 -5.74 11.38 35.55
CA ALA A 74 -4.56 10.82 34.89
C ALA A 74 -4.69 9.29 34.66
N ILE A 75 -5.14 8.55 35.68
CA ILE A 75 -5.38 7.10 35.57
C ILE A 75 -6.47 6.81 34.53
N ALA A 76 -7.58 7.51 34.59
CA ALA A 76 -8.68 7.34 33.63
C ALA A 76 -8.24 7.69 32.18
N GLN A 77 -7.43 8.74 32.01
CA GLN A 77 -6.88 9.12 30.71
C GLN A 77 -5.92 8.06 30.16
N GLN A 78 -5.09 7.46 31.01
CA GLN A 78 -4.19 6.38 30.60
C GLN A 78 -4.97 5.13 30.20
N LEU A 79 -6.00 4.73 30.94
CA LEU A 79 -6.86 3.62 30.59
C LEU A 79 -7.63 3.87 29.30
N LEU A 80 -8.14 5.09 29.09
CA LEU A 80 -8.76 5.54 27.84
C LEU A 80 -7.81 5.34 26.65
N ALA A 81 -6.57 5.82 26.77
CA ALA A 81 -5.56 5.68 25.72
C ALA A 81 -5.24 4.21 25.42
N MET A 82 -5.12 3.37 26.46
CA MET A 82 -4.89 1.92 26.28
C MET A 82 -6.05 1.25 25.54
N CYS A 83 -7.31 1.56 25.90
CA CYS A 83 -8.49 1.03 25.23
C CYS A 83 -8.53 1.45 23.75
N ASN A 84 -8.35 2.75 23.48
CA ASN A 84 -8.38 3.28 22.12
C ASN A 84 -7.26 2.69 21.25
N ASN A 85 -6.03 2.61 21.76
CA ASN A 85 -4.92 1.97 21.08
C ASN A 85 -5.23 0.50 20.77
N ARG A 86 -5.77 -0.25 21.73
CA ARG A 86 -6.11 -1.67 21.53
C ARG A 86 -7.16 -1.86 20.44
N ILE A 87 -8.21 -1.03 20.44
CA ILE A 87 -9.25 -1.06 19.40
C ILE A 87 -8.64 -0.78 18.04
N THR A 88 -7.95 0.35 17.90
CA THR A 88 -7.41 0.82 16.62
C THR A 88 -6.42 -0.14 16.01
N PHE A 89 -5.39 -0.54 16.77
CA PHE A 89 -4.36 -1.44 16.23
C PHE A 89 -4.87 -2.86 15.96
N SER A 90 -5.91 -3.32 16.68
CA SER A 90 -6.55 -4.60 16.35
C SER A 90 -7.31 -4.51 15.03
N ILE A 91 -8.08 -3.44 14.79
CA ILE A 91 -8.78 -3.21 13.52
C ILE A 91 -7.79 -3.09 12.37
N CYS A 92 -6.69 -2.34 12.54
CA CYS A 92 -5.66 -2.18 11.51
C CYS A 92 -4.96 -3.49 11.18
N LYS A 93 -4.67 -4.32 12.18
CA LYS A 93 -4.14 -5.68 11.97
C LYS A 93 -5.09 -6.52 11.12
N ASP A 94 -6.38 -6.51 11.45
CA ASP A 94 -7.38 -7.29 10.73
C ASP A 94 -7.54 -6.79 9.29
N LEU A 95 -7.53 -5.47 9.06
CA LEU A 95 -7.57 -4.89 7.72
C LEU A 95 -6.33 -5.26 6.90
N ARG A 96 -5.12 -5.15 7.47
CA ARG A 96 -3.88 -5.55 6.77
C ARG A 96 -3.89 -7.02 6.39
N ASN A 97 -4.36 -7.89 7.28
CA ASN A 97 -4.49 -9.31 6.99
C ASN A 97 -5.48 -9.56 5.85
N GLN A 98 -6.66 -8.90 5.87
CA GLN A 98 -7.66 -9.03 4.81
C GLN A 98 -7.13 -8.49 3.47
N VAL A 99 -6.47 -7.33 3.45
CA VAL A 99 -5.84 -6.78 2.24
C VAL A 99 -4.77 -7.72 1.69
N SER A 100 -3.89 -8.26 2.56
CA SER A 100 -2.86 -9.21 2.15
C SER A 100 -3.45 -10.50 1.55
N GLN A 101 -4.50 -11.05 2.17
CA GLN A 101 -5.20 -12.23 1.64
C GLN A 101 -5.91 -11.92 0.34
N LYS A 102 -6.50 -10.72 0.23
CA LYS A 102 -7.21 -10.28 -0.98
C LYS A 102 -6.25 -10.13 -2.17
N LEU A 103 -5.09 -9.50 -1.97
CA LEU A 103 -4.07 -9.34 -3.01
C LEU A 103 -3.61 -10.68 -3.60
N GLN A 104 -3.57 -11.75 -2.79
CA GLN A 104 -3.22 -13.09 -3.27
C GLN A 104 -4.32 -13.79 -4.07
N LYS A 105 -5.55 -13.28 -3.98
CA LYS A 105 -6.73 -13.84 -4.67
C LYS A 105 -7.18 -12.99 -5.86
N LEU A 106 -6.58 -11.82 -6.05
CA LEU A 106 -6.89 -10.97 -7.19
C LEU A 106 -6.31 -11.56 -8.48
N PRO A 107 -7.01 -11.41 -9.61
CA PRO A 107 -6.50 -11.82 -10.91
C PRO A 107 -5.25 -10.98 -11.27
N LEU A 108 -4.35 -11.59 -12.05
CA LEU A 108 -3.12 -10.91 -12.46
C LEU A 108 -3.42 -9.64 -13.29
N SER A 109 -4.52 -9.61 -14.04
CA SER A 109 -5.01 -8.45 -14.78
C SER A 109 -5.19 -7.20 -13.90
N TYR A 110 -5.63 -7.38 -12.65
CA TYR A 110 -5.73 -6.28 -11.70
C TYR A 110 -4.34 -5.77 -11.28
N LEU A 111 -3.40 -6.68 -11.02
CA LEU A 111 -2.03 -6.32 -10.60
C LEU A 111 -1.26 -5.63 -11.73
N ASP A 112 -1.44 -6.08 -12.98
CA ASP A 112 -0.77 -5.51 -14.15
C ASP A 112 -1.31 -4.11 -14.53
N THR A 113 -2.57 -3.82 -14.18
CA THR A 113 -3.18 -2.50 -14.44
C THR A 113 -2.97 -1.49 -13.32
N HIS A 114 -2.51 -1.92 -12.14
CA HIS A 114 -2.30 -1.04 -10.99
C HIS A 114 -0.83 -1.03 -10.59
N PRO A 115 -0.20 0.16 -10.48
CA PRO A 115 1.18 0.28 -10.04
C PRO A 115 1.39 -0.38 -8.66
N SER A 116 2.44 -1.15 -8.50
CA SER A 116 2.78 -1.81 -7.23
C SER A 116 2.89 -0.82 -6.07
N GLY A 117 3.40 0.38 -6.32
CA GLY A 117 3.48 1.46 -5.34
C GLY A 117 2.11 1.93 -4.81
N ASP A 118 1.05 1.94 -5.65
CA ASP A 118 -0.31 2.28 -5.18
C ASP A 118 -0.85 1.18 -4.26
N LEU A 119 -0.63 -0.09 -4.60
CA LEU A 119 -1.05 -1.23 -3.78
C LEU A 119 -0.35 -1.25 -2.41
N VAL A 120 0.95 -1.00 -2.40
CA VAL A 120 1.74 -0.85 -1.16
C VAL A 120 1.25 0.35 -0.35
N SER A 121 0.99 1.50 -0.99
CA SER A 121 0.43 2.69 -0.33
C SER A 121 -0.92 2.40 0.33
N ARG A 122 -1.81 1.64 -0.32
CA ARG A 122 -3.11 1.23 0.27
C ARG A 122 -2.93 0.30 1.47
N MET A 123 -1.97 -0.64 1.40
CA MET A 123 -1.73 -1.63 2.46
C MET A 123 -1.05 -1.02 3.70
N VAL A 124 -0.17 -0.04 3.51
CA VAL A 124 0.61 0.58 4.58
C VAL A 124 0.07 1.97 4.89
N GLY A 125 0.21 2.92 3.99
CA GLY A 125 -0.09 4.34 4.23
C GLY A 125 -1.56 4.63 4.52
N ASP A 126 -2.49 4.08 3.71
CA ASP A 126 -3.91 4.31 3.93
C ASP A 126 -4.41 3.67 5.23
N VAL A 127 -3.87 2.48 5.61
CA VAL A 127 -4.22 1.84 6.88
C VAL A 127 -3.68 2.63 8.07
N ASP A 128 -2.48 3.22 7.98
CA ASP A 128 -1.92 4.07 9.04
C ASP A 128 -2.72 5.38 9.18
N THR A 129 -3.04 6.06 8.08
CA THR A 129 -3.90 7.26 8.10
C THR A 129 -5.29 6.95 8.65
N PHE A 130 -5.84 5.78 8.35
CA PHE A 130 -7.09 5.30 8.93
C PHE A 130 -6.97 5.08 10.44
N ALA A 131 -5.86 4.51 10.91
CA ALA A 131 -5.57 4.34 12.34
C ALA A 131 -5.54 5.67 13.09
N ASP A 132 -4.80 6.65 12.55
CA ASP A 132 -4.66 7.98 13.16
C ASP A 132 -6.02 8.67 13.30
N GLY A 133 -6.85 8.62 12.25
CA GLY A 133 -8.20 9.18 12.31
C GLY A 133 -9.13 8.47 13.30
N LEU A 134 -9.01 7.16 13.46
CA LEU A 134 -9.76 6.44 14.50
C LEU A 134 -9.32 6.85 15.91
N LEU A 135 -8.00 6.92 16.16
CA LEU A 135 -7.46 7.35 17.46
C LEU A 135 -7.88 8.75 17.82
N MET A 136 -7.76 9.70 16.87
CA MET A 136 -8.23 11.07 17.07
C MET A 136 -9.74 11.12 17.30
N GLY A 137 -10.51 10.41 16.49
CA GLY A 137 -11.96 10.36 16.60
C GLY A 137 -12.43 9.85 17.96
N PHE A 138 -11.92 8.71 18.43
CA PHE A 138 -12.29 8.17 19.73
C PHE A 138 -11.83 9.04 20.89
N THR A 139 -10.60 9.54 20.85
CA THR A 139 -10.04 10.29 21.98
C THR A 139 -10.61 11.70 22.06
N GLN A 140 -10.57 12.46 20.96
CA GLN A 140 -10.92 13.88 21.00
C GLN A 140 -12.42 14.14 20.93
N LEU A 141 -13.20 13.33 20.16
CA LEU A 141 -14.65 13.52 20.12
C LEU A 141 -15.30 13.16 21.46
N PHE A 142 -14.92 12.02 22.08
CA PHE A 142 -15.55 11.61 23.33
C PHE A 142 -15.21 12.58 24.47
N THR A 143 -13.92 12.88 24.67
CA THR A 143 -13.51 13.81 25.72
C THR A 143 -13.99 15.23 25.45
N GLY A 144 -13.92 15.70 24.20
CA GLY A 144 -14.34 17.04 23.80
C GLY A 144 -15.83 17.28 24.02
N VAL A 145 -16.70 16.35 23.61
CA VAL A 145 -18.16 16.46 23.82
C VAL A 145 -18.50 16.43 25.30
N ILE A 146 -17.91 15.52 26.09
CA ILE A 146 -18.17 15.42 27.54
C ILE A 146 -17.70 16.69 28.24
N THR A 147 -16.50 17.20 27.91
CA THR A 147 -15.98 18.44 28.48
C THR A 147 -16.88 19.62 28.14
N LEU A 148 -17.34 19.75 26.90
CA LEU A 148 -18.21 20.83 26.44
C LEU A 148 -19.55 20.83 27.18
N VAL A 149 -20.21 19.65 27.25
CA VAL A 149 -21.49 19.51 27.95
C VAL A 149 -21.31 19.73 29.46
N GLY A 150 -20.25 19.16 30.04
CA GLY A 150 -19.96 19.27 31.47
C GLY A 150 -19.63 20.70 31.92
N THR A 151 -18.75 21.39 31.18
CA THR A 151 -18.44 22.82 31.47
C THR A 151 -19.68 23.69 31.36
N LEU A 152 -20.49 23.52 30.31
CA LEU A 152 -21.72 24.27 30.09
C LEU A 152 -22.71 24.04 31.24
N ALA A 153 -22.93 22.80 31.65
CA ALA A 153 -23.84 22.48 32.75
C ALA A 153 -23.41 23.10 34.07
N ILE A 154 -22.12 23.07 34.40
CA ILE A 154 -21.60 23.69 35.64
C ILE A 154 -21.70 25.22 35.57
N MET A 155 -21.33 25.81 34.44
CA MET A 155 -21.41 27.29 34.27
C MET A 155 -22.86 27.77 34.37
N LEU A 156 -23.83 27.09 33.77
CA LEU A 156 -25.26 27.46 33.89
C LEU A 156 -25.76 27.39 35.35
N ARG A 157 -25.23 26.45 36.13
CA ARG A 157 -25.60 26.30 37.56
C ARG A 157 -25.01 27.40 38.42
N LEU A 158 -23.83 27.94 38.08
CA LEU A 158 -23.16 29.01 38.79
C LEU A 158 -23.79 30.37 38.49
N ASN A 159 -23.89 30.75 37.22
CA ASN A 159 -24.53 32.01 36.79
C ASN A 159 -24.90 31.97 35.32
N GLY A 160 -26.20 32.04 34.99
CA GLY A 160 -26.71 31.96 33.63
C GLY A 160 -26.32 33.14 32.74
N TRP A 161 -26.18 34.39 33.30
CA TRP A 161 -25.80 35.55 32.51
C TRP A 161 -24.37 35.50 32.00
N ILE A 162 -23.42 35.14 32.89
CA ILE A 162 -22.02 35.02 32.48
C ILE A 162 -21.88 33.84 31.48
N THR A 163 -22.61 32.76 31.69
CA THR A 163 -22.64 31.63 30.77
C THR A 163 -23.15 32.05 29.39
N ALA A 164 -24.20 32.88 29.30
CA ALA A 164 -24.70 33.40 28.06
C ALA A 164 -23.64 34.20 27.29
N ILE A 165 -22.82 35.00 27.98
CA ILE A 165 -21.71 35.72 27.36
C ILE A 165 -20.69 34.74 26.74
N VAL A 166 -20.29 33.71 27.48
CA VAL A 166 -19.35 32.70 26.98
C VAL A 166 -19.92 31.96 25.74
N VAL A 167 -21.17 31.49 25.84
CA VAL A 167 -21.83 30.76 24.74
C VAL A 167 -22.01 31.63 23.52
N LEU A 168 -22.27 32.93 23.66
CA LEU A 168 -22.46 33.84 22.54
C LEU A 168 -21.12 34.22 21.86
N LEU A 169 -20.06 34.42 22.66
CA LEU A 169 -18.76 34.85 22.12
C LEU A 169 -17.90 33.72 21.60
N THR A 170 -17.95 32.52 22.20
CA THR A 170 -17.07 31.41 21.81
C THR A 170 -17.26 31.00 20.33
N PRO A 171 -18.48 30.92 19.74
CA PRO A 171 -18.65 30.62 18.33
C PRO A 171 -17.95 31.58 17.37
N MET A 172 -17.60 32.81 17.83
CA MET A 172 -16.78 33.75 17.05
C MET A 172 -15.43 33.15 16.67
N SER A 173 -14.89 32.28 17.52
CA SER A 173 -13.68 31.51 17.23
C SER A 173 -13.85 30.62 15.99
N PHE A 174 -15.02 30.02 15.78
CA PHE A 174 -15.31 29.22 14.59
C PHE A 174 -15.25 30.01 13.29
N PHE A 175 -15.85 31.21 13.30
CA PHE A 175 -15.84 32.07 12.11
C PHE A 175 -14.43 32.47 11.73
N VAL A 176 -13.62 32.87 12.73
CA VAL A 176 -12.22 33.26 12.51
C VAL A 176 -11.39 32.08 12.03
N THR A 177 -11.49 30.93 12.72
CA THR A 177 -10.77 29.70 12.34
C THR A 177 -11.20 29.21 10.98
N GLY A 178 -12.50 29.18 10.67
CA GLY A 178 -13.04 28.76 9.38
C GLY A 178 -12.58 29.65 8.22
N PHE A 179 -12.52 30.97 8.44
CA PHE A 179 -12.01 31.91 7.44
C PHE A 179 -10.51 31.66 7.14
N ILE A 180 -9.70 31.51 8.19
CA ILE A 180 -8.27 31.22 8.04
C ILE A 180 -8.07 29.85 7.40
N ALA A 181 -8.77 28.79 7.85
CA ALA A 181 -8.67 27.44 7.32
C ALA A 181 -8.97 27.38 5.81
N LYS A 182 -9.98 28.11 5.34
CA LYS A 182 -10.30 28.18 3.91
C LYS A 182 -9.17 28.79 3.06
N ARG A 183 -8.48 29.80 3.58
CA ARG A 183 -7.31 30.42 2.94
C ARG A 183 -6.11 29.48 2.99
N THR A 184 -5.84 28.93 4.15
CA THR A 184 -4.75 27.96 4.39
C THR A 184 -4.88 26.75 3.47
N HIS A 185 -6.08 26.17 3.31
CA HIS A 185 -6.32 25.05 2.43
C HIS A 185 -5.93 25.32 0.97
N LYS A 186 -6.25 26.51 0.44
CA LYS A 186 -5.85 26.91 -0.91
C LYS A 186 -4.33 26.95 -1.09
N HIS A 187 -3.61 27.48 -0.10
CA HIS A 187 -2.15 27.57 -0.15
C HIS A 187 -1.49 26.21 0.02
N PHE A 188 -2.04 25.32 0.87
CA PHE A 188 -1.56 23.94 0.96
C PHE A 188 -1.79 23.15 -0.33
N GLN A 189 -2.90 23.35 -1.03
CA GLN A 189 -3.12 22.73 -2.35
C GLN A 189 -2.07 23.19 -3.37
N GLN A 190 -1.75 24.49 -3.38
CA GLN A 190 -0.70 25.02 -4.26
C GLN A 190 0.67 24.43 -3.90
N GLN A 191 1.02 24.42 -2.60
CA GLN A 191 2.26 23.81 -2.13
C GLN A 191 2.36 22.32 -2.51
N ALA A 192 1.27 21.56 -2.37
CA ALA A 192 1.24 20.15 -2.75
C ALA A 192 1.47 19.95 -4.25
N LYS A 193 0.89 20.84 -5.09
CA LYS A 193 1.09 20.83 -6.54
C LYS A 193 2.57 21.09 -6.91
N GLU A 194 3.16 22.17 -6.35
CA GLU A 194 4.56 22.51 -6.63
C GLU A 194 5.52 21.43 -6.10
N ARG A 195 5.23 20.84 -4.93
CA ARG A 195 6.00 19.72 -4.40
C ARG A 195 5.93 18.50 -5.31
N GLY A 196 4.75 18.18 -5.85
CA GLY A 196 4.59 17.09 -6.80
C GLY A 196 5.41 17.30 -8.06
N ALA A 197 5.37 18.50 -8.65
CA ALA A 197 6.16 18.86 -9.82
C ALA A 197 7.67 18.78 -9.54
N GLN A 198 8.11 19.31 -8.40
CA GLN A 198 9.53 19.25 -8.00
C GLN A 198 10.00 17.82 -7.77
N THR A 199 9.18 16.98 -7.13
CA THR A 199 9.52 15.56 -6.93
C THR A 199 9.62 14.81 -8.25
N ALA A 200 8.72 15.07 -9.20
CA ALA A 200 8.80 14.47 -10.55
C ALA A 200 10.08 14.86 -11.26
N LEU A 201 10.46 16.16 -11.25
CA LEU A 201 11.72 16.63 -11.82
C LEU A 201 12.95 15.97 -11.16
N ILE A 202 12.96 15.87 -9.83
CA ILE A 202 14.06 15.20 -9.10
C ILE A 202 14.20 13.74 -9.55
N ASN A 203 13.10 13.00 -9.63
CA ASN A 203 13.12 11.61 -10.08
C ASN A 203 13.65 11.49 -11.50
N GLU A 204 13.16 12.34 -12.42
CA GLU A 204 13.63 12.39 -13.81
C GLU A 204 15.14 12.65 -13.90
N LEU A 205 15.64 13.64 -13.15
CA LEU A 205 17.07 13.99 -13.14
C LEU A 205 17.94 12.88 -12.52
N ILE A 206 17.45 12.19 -11.45
CA ILE A 206 18.18 11.08 -10.84
C ILE A 206 18.23 9.88 -11.78
N GLU A 207 17.10 9.49 -12.37
CA GLU A 207 17.03 8.37 -13.32
C GLU A 207 17.85 8.68 -14.59
N GLY A 208 17.76 9.92 -15.10
CA GLY A 208 18.47 10.42 -16.25
C GLY A 208 19.90 10.89 -16.00
N GLN A 209 20.46 10.77 -14.79
CA GLN A 209 21.76 11.37 -14.40
C GLN A 209 22.92 11.03 -15.36
N ARG A 210 22.94 9.79 -15.88
CA ARG A 210 23.97 9.37 -16.85
C ARG A 210 23.84 10.14 -18.17
N VAL A 211 22.62 10.43 -18.61
CA VAL A 211 22.34 11.17 -19.84
C VAL A 211 22.70 12.64 -19.63
N VAL A 212 22.26 13.24 -18.52
CA VAL A 212 22.61 14.63 -18.16
C VAL A 212 24.13 14.83 -18.23
N LYS A 213 24.91 13.94 -17.57
CA LYS A 213 26.39 14.00 -17.59
C LYS A 213 27.00 13.73 -18.97
N ALA A 214 26.42 12.79 -19.73
CA ALA A 214 26.95 12.47 -21.07
C ALA A 214 26.82 13.63 -22.06
N TYR A 215 25.80 14.47 -21.89
CA TYR A 215 25.54 15.62 -22.75
C TYR A 215 25.98 16.96 -22.15
N GLY A 216 26.48 16.99 -20.90
CA GLY A 216 26.95 18.21 -20.25
C GLY A 216 25.84 19.19 -19.88
N HIS A 217 24.62 18.69 -19.56
CA HIS A 217 23.42 19.48 -19.24
C HIS A 217 23.25 19.72 -17.74
N GLU A 218 24.32 19.66 -16.93
CA GLU A 218 24.24 19.83 -15.46
C GLU A 218 23.77 21.23 -15.08
N ASP A 219 24.25 22.27 -15.74
CA ASP A 219 23.92 23.67 -15.44
C ASP A 219 22.46 23.98 -15.77
N GLU A 220 21.93 23.49 -16.90
CA GLU A 220 20.51 23.63 -17.24
C GLU A 220 19.61 22.88 -16.27
N SER A 221 19.96 21.64 -15.93
CA SER A 221 19.24 20.84 -14.95
C SER A 221 19.21 21.50 -13.57
N LEU A 222 20.31 22.15 -13.17
CA LEU A 222 20.40 22.91 -11.92
C LEU A 222 19.53 24.17 -11.99
N ALA A 223 19.47 24.86 -13.13
CA ALA A 223 18.60 26.03 -13.32
C ALA A 223 17.11 25.64 -13.20
N ASP A 224 16.67 24.56 -13.85
CA ASP A 224 15.30 24.05 -13.79
C ASP A 224 14.93 23.65 -12.36
N PHE A 225 15.85 22.94 -11.67
CA PHE A 225 15.67 22.57 -10.28
C PHE A 225 15.51 23.83 -9.39
N THR A 226 16.37 24.83 -9.60
CA THR A 226 16.37 26.06 -8.78
C THR A 226 15.08 26.84 -8.97
N GLU A 227 14.59 26.98 -10.21
CA GLU A 227 13.32 27.65 -10.51
C GLU A 227 12.13 26.91 -9.86
N GLY A 228 12.09 25.59 -9.99
CA GLY A 228 11.05 24.75 -9.33
C GLY A 228 11.09 24.86 -7.81
N ASN A 229 12.29 24.84 -7.23
CA ASN A 229 12.50 24.98 -5.78
C ASN A 229 12.09 26.37 -5.26
N GLU A 230 12.31 27.44 -6.04
CA GLU A 230 11.86 28.78 -5.67
C GLU A 230 10.33 28.89 -5.69
N ARG A 231 9.65 28.35 -6.71
CA ARG A 231 8.18 28.25 -6.75
C ARG A 231 7.64 27.48 -5.53
N LEU A 232 8.23 26.34 -5.21
CA LEU A 232 7.88 25.54 -4.04
C LEU A 232 8.11 26.31 -2.74
N SER A 233 9.24 27.03 -2.62
CA SER A 233 9.60 27.83 -1.43
C SER A 233 8.56 28.92 -1.17
N VAL A 234 8.18 29.69 -2.20
CA VAL A 234 7.13 30.73 -2.11
C VAL A 234 5.77 30.11 -1.73
N ALA A 235 5.40 28.99 -2.34
CA ALA A 235 4.15 28.31 -2.01
C ALA A 235 4.16 27.78 -0.57
N ALA A 236 5.28 27.21 -0.12
CA ALA A 236 5.47 26.71 1.25
C ALA A 236 5.43 27.85 2.29
N LEU A 237 6.11 28.96 1.99
CA LEU A 237 6.09 30.16 2.86
C LEU A 237 4.64 30.65 3.08
N ASN A 238 3.88 30.81 1.98
CA ASN A 238 2.49 31.25 2.05
C ASN A 238 1.62 30.26 2.83
N ALA A 239 1.73 28.96 2.57
CA ALA A 239 0.99 27.94 3.29
C ALA A 239 1.30 27.94 4.79
N THR A 240 2.59 28.02 5.15
CA THR A 240 3.05 28.07 6.54
C THR A 240 2.60 29.37 7.22
N PHE A 241 2.70 30.52 6.55
CA PHE A 241 2.27 31.80 7.08
C PHE A 241 0.77 31.78 7.44
N PHE A 242 -0.10 31.41 6.50
CA PHE A 242 -1.54 31.36 6.76
C PHE A 242 -1.90 30.29 7.81
N SER A 243 -1.21 29.14 7.82
CA SER A 243 -1.39 28.13 8.85
C SER A 243 -1.00 28.64 10.24
N SER A 244 0.12 29.36 10.32
CA SER A 244 0.63 29.90 11.58
C SER A 244 -0.26 30.98 12.19
N LEU A 245 -1.09 31.68 11.39
CA LEU A 245 -2.07 32.64 11.86
C LEU A 245 -3.21 32.01 12.68
N THR A 246 -3.46 30.72 12.53
CA THR A 246 -4.58 30.03 13.20
C THR A 246 -4.46 30.13 14.73
N ASN A 247 -3.31 29.74 15.27
CA ASN A 247 -3.10 29.75 16.73
C ASN A 247 -3.13 31.15 17.37
N PRO A 248 -2.43 32.17 16.86
CA PRO A 248 -2.53 33.55 17.40
C PRO A 248 -3.96 34.09 17.32
N SER A 249 -4.66 33.86 16.21
CA SER A 249 -6.03 34.39 16.03
C SER A 249 -7.03 33.72 16.97
N THR A 250 -6.95 32.41 17.17
CA THR A 250 -7.80 31.71 18.15
C THR A 250 -7.48 32.12 19.57
N ARG A 251 -6.19 32.32 19.90
CA ARG A 251 -5.79 32.88 21.23
C ARG A 251 -6.32 34.27 21.45
N LEU A 252 -6.30 35.13 20.42
CA LEU A 252 -6.86 36.49 20.53
C LEU A 252 -8.36 36.42 20.86
N VAL A 253 -9.14 35.60 20.13
CA VAL A 253 -10.58 35.43 20.41
C VAL A 253 -10.80 34.88 21.81
N ASN A 254 -10.05 33.86 22.22
CA ASN A 254 -10.17 33.28 23.55
C ASN A 254 -9.83 34.31 24.65
N ASN A 255 -8.83 35.17 24.45
CA ASN A 255 -8.47 36.24 25.38
C ASN A 255 -9.57 37.32 25.43
N ILE A 256 -10.25 37.62 24.32
CA ILE A 256 -11.40 38.53 24.31
C ILE A 256 -12.54 37.93 25.14
N VAL A 257 -12.85 36.63 24.93
CA VAL A 257 -13.86 35.91 25.74
C VAL A 257 -13.47 35.94 27.21
N TYR A 258 -12.20 35.65 27.54
CA TYR A 258 -11.69 35.65 28.90
C TYR A 258 -11.82 37.06 29.55
N ALA A 259 -11.44 38.14 28.84
CA ALA A 259 -11.58 39.52 29.32
C ALA A 259 -13.05 39.92 29.51
N ALA A 260 -13.94 39.52 28.59
CA ALA A 260 -15.37 39.77 28.71
C ALA A 260 -15.97 39.06 29.94
N VAL A 261 -15.57 37.80 30.19
CA VAL A 261 -16.00 37.05 31.38
C VAL A 261 -15.44 37.68 32.66
N ALA A 262 -14.16 38.11 32.65
CA ALA A 262 -13.54 38.78 33.80
C ALA A 262 -14.27 40.09 34.14
N LEU A 263 -14.56 40.93 33.11
CA LEU A 263 -15.28 42.21 33.29
C LEU A 263 -16.73 41.97 33.78
N ALA A 264 -17.47 41.07 33.09
CA ALA A 264 -18.82 40.76 33.51
C ALA A 264 -18.86 40.15 34.91
N GLY A 265 -17.96 39.18 35.19
CA GLY A 265 -17.85 38.56 36.51
C GLY A 265 -17.51 39.55 37.61
N ALA A 266 -16.58 40.50 37.38
CA ALA A 266 -16.23 41.54 38.34
C ALA A 266 -17.42 42.44 38.67
N LEU A 267 -18.34 42.71 37.74
CA LEU A 267 -19.57 43.46 37.98
C LEU A 267 -20.60 42.67 38.82
N PHE A 268 -20.51 41.34 38.84
CA PHE A 268 -21.39 40.49 39.64
C PHE A 268 -20.76 40.02 40.98
N VAL A 269 -19.48 40.38 41.26
CA VAL A 269 -18.84 40.11 42.54
C VAL A 269 -19.37 41.05 43.60
N GLY A 270 -19.97 40.53 44.67
CA GLY A 270 -20.45 41.34 45.81
C GLY A 270 -21.59 40.66 46.58
N PRO A 271 -22.19 41.36 47.57
CA PRO A 271 -23.28 40.79 48.39
C PRO A 271 -24.47 40.32 47.53
N GLY A 272 -24.74 39.02 47.54
CA GLY A 272 -25.81 38.40 46.77
C GLY A 272 -25.45 38.03 45.32
N GLY A 273 -24.18 38.22 44.88
CA GLY A 273 -23.64 37.83 43.60
C GLY A 273 -22.72 36.60 43.68
N ILE A 274 -21.69 36.60 42.82
CA ILE A 274 -20.67 35.54 42.81
C ILE A 274 -19.49 35.87 43.70
N THR A 275 -18.79 34.82 44.22
CA THR A 275 -17.53 34.99 44.98
C THR A 275 -16.34 35.16 44.03
N ILE A 276 -15.18 35.57 44.58
CA ILE A 276 -13.91 35.68 43.82
C ILE A 276 -13.48 34.28 43.35
N GLY A 277 -13.65 33.24 44.19
CA GLY A 277 -13.39 31.87 43.81
C GLY A 277 -14.29 31.41 42.66
N GLN A 278 -15.60 31.72 42.71
CA GLN A 278 -16.51 31.41 41.61
C GLN A 278 -16.16 32.13 40.31
N LEU A 279 -15.67 33.38 40.37
CA LEU A 279 -15.14 34.09 39.20
C LEU A 279 -13.94 33.34 38.59
N SER A 280 -13.00 32.89 39.45
CA SER A 280 -11.86 32.08 39.00
C SER A 280 -12.30 30.75 38.32
N VAL A 281 -13.34 30.10 38.86
CA VAL A 281 -13.98 28.91 38.24
C VAL A 281 -14.52 29.24 36.85
N PHE A 282 -15.25 30.35 36.70
CA PHE A 282 -15.78 30.79 35.41
C PHE A 282 -14.67 31.04 34.38
N LEU A 283 -13.60 31.69 34.77
CA LEU A 283 -12.45 31.98 33.89
C LEU A 283 -11.79 30.65 33.42
N SER A 284 -11.64 29.72 34.35
CA SER A 284 -11.11 28.38 34.03
C SER A 284 -12.02 27.61 33.05
N TYR A 285 -13.34 27.63 33.30
CA TYR A 285 -14.31 26.95 32.42
C TYR A 285 -14.48 27.65 31.07
N ALA A 286 -14.42 28.99 31.00
CA ALA A 286 -14.42 29.70 29.73
C ALA A 286 -13.25 29.23 28.83
N SER A 287 -12.06 29.07 29.44
CA SER A 287 -10.89 28.54 28.73
C SER A 287 -11.07 27.06 28.31
N GLN A 288 -11.61 26.20 29.19
CA GLN A 288 -11.85 24.80 28.90
C GLN A 288 -12.96 24.60 27.86
N TYR A 289 -14.01 25.41 27.89
CA TYR A 289 -15.10 25.40 26.91
C TYR A 289 -14.63 25.75 25.50
N ALA A 290 -13.64 26.65 25.39
CA ALA A 290 -13.10 27.06 24.10
C ALA A 290 -12.19 25.99 23.41
N LYS A 291 -11.55 25.11 24.20
CA LYS A 291 -10.60 24.10 23.66
C LYS A 291 -11.19 23.17 22.60
N PRO A 292 -12.34 22.46 22.83
CA PRO A 292 -12.93 21.57 21.84
C PRO A 292 -13.25 22.25 20.51
N PHE A 293 -13.64 23.54 20.55
CA PHE A 293 -13.92 24.31 19.33
C PHE A 293 -12.68 24.55 18.48
N ASN A 294 -11.51 24.73 19.11
CA ASN A 294 -10.25 24.91 18.38
C ASN A 294 -9.75 23.57 17.78
N GLU A 295 -10.02 22.47 18.45
CA GLU A 295 -9.59 21.12 18.03
C GLU A 295 -10.51 20.48 16.97
N ILE A 296 -11.82 20.78 17.00
CA ILE A 296 -12.83 20.18 16.08
C ILE A 296 -12.43 20.29 14.61
N SER A 297 -11.86 21.43 14.19
CA SER A 297 -11.46 21.61 12.78
C SER A 297 -10.41 20.60 12.34
N GLY A 298 -9.41 20.33 13.19
CA GLY A 298 -8.37 19.33 12.94
C GLY A 298 -8.95 17.91 12.92
N VAL A 299 -9.79 17.59 13.91
CA VAL A 299 -10.44 16.27 14.02
C VAL A 299 -11.33 15.97 12.82
N VAL A 300 -12.13 16.95 12.38
CA VAL A 300 -13.00 16.78 11.20
C VAL A 300 -12.19 16.51 9.94
N THR A 301 -11.09 17.23 9.75
CA THR A 301 -10.20 17.02 8.59
C THR A 301 -9.58 15.63 8.63
N GLU A 302 -9.05 15.22 9.77
CA GLU A 302 -8.43 13.91 9.93
C GLU A 302 -9.42 12.76 9.76
N LEU A 303 -10.63 12.90 10.29
CA LEU A 303 -11.71 11.95 10.06
C LEU A 303 -12.11 11.86 8.58
N GLN A 304 -12.11 12.98 7.85
CA GLN A 304 -12.38 12.97 6.41
C GLN A 304 -11.29 12.24 5.64
N ASN A 305 -10.03 12.48 5.96
CA ASN A 305 -8.88 11.77 5.38
C ASN A 305 -8.98 10.28 5.67
N SER A 306 -9.19 9.91 6.92
CA SER A 306 -9.37 8.53 7.39
C SER A 306 -10.51 7.81 6.66
N ILE A 307 -11.67 8.45 6.47
CA ILE A 307 -12.79 7.88 5.72
C ILE A 307 -12.43 7.69 4.24
N THR A 308 -11.65 8.59 3.66
CA THR A 308 -11.20 8.48 2.26
C THR A 308 -10.22 7.33 2.09
N CYS A 309 -9.25 7.18 2.99
CA CYS A 309 -8.32 6.05 3.02
C CYS A 309 -9.05 4.72 3.24
N ALA A 310 -10.01 4.68 4.18
CA ALA A 310 -10.86 3.51 4.39
C ALA A 310 -11.65 3.14 3.12
N GLN A 311 -12.14 4.12 2.37
CA GLN A 311 -12.84 3.86 1.10
C GLN A 311 -11.92 3.18 0.09
N ARG A 312 -10.68 3.67 -0.10
CA ARG A 312 -9.69 3.06 -1.01
C ARG A 312 -9.33 1.62 -0.60
N ILE A 313 -9.21 1.37 0.71
CA ILE A 313 -8.99 0.02 1.24
C ILE A 313 -10.20 -0.88 0.92
N PHE A 314 -11.42 -0.39 1.15
CA PHE A 314 -12.64 -1.17 0.90
C PHE A 314 -12.89 -1.40 -0.58
N ASP A 315 -12.56 -0.45 -1.45
CA ASP A 315 -12.64 -0.63 -2.90
C ASP A 315 -11.73 -1.81 -3.33
N LEU A 316 -10.50 -1.88 -2.81
CA LEU A 316 -9.61 -3.02 -3.04
C LEU A 316 -10.17 -4.35 -2.50
N LEU A 317 -10.78 -4.34 -1.30
CA LEU A 317 -11.38 -5.53 -0.72
C LEU A 317 -12.63 -6.02 -1.47
N ASP A 318 -13.34 -5.10 -2.14
CA ASP A 318 -14.56 -5.38 -2.89
C ASP A 318 -14.29 -5.79 -4.36
N GLU A 319 -13.01 -5.71 -4.81
CA GLU A 319 -12.62 -6.15 -6.16
C GLU A 319 -12.95 -7.62 -6.40
N THR A 320 -13.18 -7.96 -7.66
CA THR A 320 -13.53 -9.32 -8.06
C THR A 320 -12.32 -10.24 -7.88
N GLU A 321 -12.50 -11.34 -7.16
CA GLU A 321 -11.47 -12.37 -6.99
C GLU A 321 -11.38 -13.23 -8.26
N GLU A 322 -10.24 -13.90 -8.45
CA GLU A 322 -10.12 -14.95 -9.46
C GLU A 322 -11.25 -15.98 -9.30
N ILE A 323 -11.74 -16.51 -10.42
CA ILE A 323 -12.74 -17.59 -10.42
C ILE A 323 -12.23 -18.71 -9.49
N PRO A 324 -13.05 -19.21 -8.56
CA PRO A 324 -12.63 -20.25 -7.64
C PRO A 324 -12.05 -21.47 -8.38
N ASP A 325 -10.97 -22.02 -7.86
CA ASP A 325 -10.32 -23.19 -8.42
C ASP A 325 -11.21 -24.42 -8.28
N THR A 326 -11.09 -25.34 -9.24
CA THR A 326 -11.72 -26.66 -9.18
C THR A 326 -10.76 -27.63 -8.49
N GLU A 327 -11.25 -28.77 -8.02
CA GLU A 327 -10.41 -29.85 -7.46
C GLU A 327 -9.86 -30.79 -8.53
N ASP A 328 -10.26 -30.58 -9.80
CA ASP A 328 -9.88 -31.47 -10.89
C ASP A 328 -8.38 -31.33 -11.25
N THR A 329 -7.78 -32.43 -11.68
CA THR A 329 -6.36 -32.51 -12.01
C THR A 329 -6.18 -32.90 -13.48
N PRO A 330 -5.04 -32.52 -14.12
CA PRO A 330 -4.69 -32.96 -15.46
C PRO A 330 -4.66 -34.50 -15.56
N ASP A 331 -4.95 -35.05 -16.75
CA ASP A 331 -4.88 -36.48 -16.98
C ASP A 331 -3.42 -36.96 -17.10
N PRO A 332 -2.94 -37.82 -16.19
CA PRO A 332 -1.57 -38.32 -16.25
C PRO A 332 -1.20 -39.03 -17.55
N ALA A 333 -2.18 -39.67 -18.23
CA ALA A 333 -1.94 -40.38 -19.47
C ALA A 333 -1.72 -39.47 -20.69
N GLN A 334 -2.15 -38.23 -20.60
CA GLN A 334 -2.03 -37.21 -21.67
C GLN A 334 -1.07 -36.08 -21.33
N MET A 335 -0.20 -36.29 -20.35
CA MET A 335 0.78 -35.29 -19.94
C MET A 335 1.68 -34.87 -21.12
N GLY A 336 1.81 -33.56 -21.32
CA GLY A 336 2.58 -32.99 -22.41
C GLY A 336 1.77 -32.68 -23.67
N ARG A 337 0.51 -33.13 -23.80
CA ARG A 337 -0.38 -32.73 -24.88
C ARG A 337 -1.02 -31.39 -24.59
N VAL A 338 -0.96 -30.47 -25.56
CA VAL A 338 -1.58 -29.13 -25.45
C VAL A 338 -2.33 -28.83 -26.74
N GLU A 339 -3.58 -28.39 -26.62
CA GLU A 339 -4.45 -28.07 -27.75
C GLU A 339 -5.13 -26.72 -27.50
N LEU A 340 -5.09 -25.87 -28.52
CA LEU A 340 -5.79 -24.57 -28.56
C LEU A 340 -6.78 -24.63 -29.72
N GLU A 341 -8.04 -24.35 -29.46
CA GLU A 341 -9.13 -24.37 -30.44
C GLU A 341 -9.81 -23.02 -30.50
N ASN A 342 -9.68 -22.31 -31.62
CA ASN A 342 -10.30 -21.01 -31.91
C ASN A 342 -10.12 -19.99 -30.76
N VAL A 343 -8.92 -19.88 -30.23
CA VAL A 343 -8.64 -19.04 -29.07
C VAL A 343 -8.58 -17.56 -29.45
N ASP A 344 -9.43 -16.77 -28.82
CA ASP A 344 -9.42 -15.31 -28.88
C ASP A 344 -9.06 -14.73 -27.51
N PHE A 345 -8.27 -13.66 -27.51
CA PHE A 345 -7.89 -12.97 -26.28
C PHE A 345 -7.51 -11.51 -26.52
N SER A 346 -7.93 -10.65 -25.58
CA SER A 346 -7.58 -9.23 -25.49
C SER A 346 -7.31 -8.79 -24.05
N TYR A 347 -6.26 -8.01 -23.80
CA TYR A 347 -6.07 -7.35 -22.50
C TYR A 347 -7.08 -6.22 -22.29
N VAL A 348 -7.55 -5.62 -23.38
CA VAL A 348 -8.54 -4.55 -23.40
C VAL A 348 -9.53 -4.88 -24.51
N GLU A 349 -10.83 -4.98 -24.21
CA GLU A 349 -11.88 -5.38 -25.15
C GLU A 349 -11.85 -4.65 -26.52
N THR A 350 -11.37 -3.40 -26.53
CA THR A 350 -11.27 -2.60 -27.76
C THR A 350 -10.04 -2.89 -28.62
N LYS A 351 -9.10 -3.73 -28.14
CA LYS A 351 -7.85 -4.03 -28.84
C LYS A 351 -7.60 -5.55 -28.84
N PRO A 352 -8.20 -6.30 -29.77
CA PRO A 352 -7.93 -7.71 -29.95
C PRO A 352 -6.44 -7.95 -30.15
N LEU A 353 -5.88 -8.93 -29.42
CA LEU A 353 -4.45 -9.26 -29.51
C LEU A 353 -4.23 -10.68 -30.07
N ILE A 354 -4.98 -11.66 -29.65
CA ILE A 354 -4.94 -13.02 -30.22
C ILE A 354 -6.29 -13.28 -30.86
N GLN A 355 -6.28 -13.80 -32.12
CA GLN A 355 -7.48 -14.06 -32.89
C GLN A 355 -7.38 -15.41 -33.57
N ASN A 356 -8.43 -16.25 -33.35
CA ASN A 356 -8.62 -17.57 -33.94
C ASN A 356 -7.35 -18.43 -33.90
N LEU A 357 -6.67 -18.47 -32.75
CA LEU A 357 -5.44 -19.22 -32.59
C LEU A 357 -5.77 -20.72 -32.45
N ASN A 358 -5.23 -21.50 -33.38
CA ASN A 358 -5.34 -22.95 -33.38
C ASN A 358 -3.96 -23.58 -33.31
N LEU A 359 -3.77 -24.55 -32.39
CA LEU A 359 -2.50 -25.25 -32.20
C LEU A 359 -2.74 -26.63 -31.59
N ALA A 360 -2.05 -27.63 -32.09
CA ALA A 360 -2.00 -28.97 -31.49
C ALA A 360 -0.56 -29.40 -31.29
N VAL A 361 -0.18 -29.64 -30.03
CA VAL A 361 1.17 -30.07 -29.65
C VAL A 361 1.12 -31.45 -29.02
N GLN A 362 1.95 -32.36 -29.53
CA GLN A 362 2.08 -33.73 -29.02
C GLN A 362 3.12 -33.78 -27.87
N PRO A 363 3.01 -34.79 -26.99
CA PRO A 363 3.99 -34.97 -25.92
C PRO A 363 5.43 -35.05 -26.45
N GLY A 364 6.34 -34.33 -25.83
CA GLY A 364 7.76 -34.31 -26.17
C GLY A 364 8.16 -33.36 -27.31
N GLN A 365 7.21 -32.70 -27.98
CA GLN A 365 7.52 -31.72 -29.03
C GLN A 365 8.08 -30.42 -28.50
N ARG A 366 9.01 -29.83 -29.28
CA ARG A 366 9.56 -28.51 -29.06
C ARG A 366 8.87 -27.49 -29.97
N VAL A 367 8.20 -26.55 -29.39
CA VAL A 367 7.46 -25.48 -30.07
C VAL A 367 8.21 -24.17 -29.95
N ALA A 368 8.75 -23.67 -31.04
CA ALA A 368 9.38 -22.34 -31.07
C ALA A 368 8.34 -21.30 -31.48
N ILE A 369 8.20 -20.26 -30.68
CA ILE A 369 7.30 -19.12 -30.94
C ILE A 369 8.17 -17.96 -31.44
N VAL A 370 7.96 -17.53 -32.69
CA VAL A 370 8.74 -16.49 -33.35
C VAL A 370 7.84 -15.38 -33.89
N GLY A 371 8.35 -14.16 -33.96
CA GLY A 371 7.61 -13.01 -34.48
C GLY A 371 8.14 -11.69 -33.94
N PRO A 372 7.73 -10.54 -34.49
CA PRO A 372 8.15 -9.25 -34.03
C PRO A 372 7.74 -8.96 -32.59
N THR A 373 8.34 -7.92 -31.99
CA THR A 373 7.95 -7.46 -30.66
C THR A 373 6.48 -7.02 -30.66
N GLY A 374 5.72 -7.39 -29.62
CA GLY A 374 4.31 -7.01 -29.48
C GLY A 374 3.31 -7.94 -30.22
N CYS A 375 3.76 -8.97 -30.95
CA CYS A 375 2.85 -9.87 -31.68
C CYS A 375 2.10 -10.88 -30.81
N GLY A 376 2.26 -10.89 -29.48
CA GLY A 376 1.50 -11.78 -28.58
C GLY A 376 2.24 -13.01 -28.04
N LYS A 377 3.58 -13.16 -28.25
CA LYS A 377 4.37 -14.32 -27.77
C LYS A 377 4.23 -14.55 -26.26
N THR A 378 4.48 -13.54 -25.46
CA THR A 378 4.34 -13.60 -23.99
C THR A 378 2.89 -13.81 -23.57
N THR A 379 1.94 -13.25 -24.33
CA THR A 379 0.51 -13.45 -24.08
C THR A 379 0.11 -14.91 -24.23
N LEU A 380 0.61 -15.59 -25.26
CA LEU A 380 0.36 -17.04 -25.43
C LEU A 380 0.88 -17.83 -24.20
N ILE A 381 2.05 -17.50 -23.69
CA ILE A 381 2.59 -18.10 -22.46
C ILE A 381 1.67 -17.85 -21.26
N ASN A 382 1.21 -16.61 -21.10
CA ASN A 382 0.30 -16.23 -20.01
C ASN A 382 -1.01 -17.02 -20.06
N LEU A 383 -1.54 -17.28 -21.26
CA LEU A 383 -2.73 -18.10 -21.47
C LEU A 383 -2.48 -19.57 -21.15
N LEU A 384 -1.35 -20.16 -21.56
CA LEU A 384 -0.98 -21.54 -21.24
C LEU A 384 -0.86 -21.78 -19.73
N MET A 385 -0.33 -20.81 -18.99
CA MET A 385 -0.21 -20.82 -17.54
C MET A 385 -1.51 -20.45 -16.80
N ARG A 386 -2.55 -20.11 -17.56
CA ARG A 386 -3.81 -19.58 -17.03
C ARG A 386 -3.57 -18.42 -16.04
N PHE A 387 -2.70 -17.47 -16.42
CA PHE A 387 -2.60 -16.16 -15.76
C PHE A 387 -3.75 -15.25 -16.19
N TYR A 388 -4.29 -15.52 -17.38
CA TYR A 388 -5.50 -14.94 -17.94
C TYR A 388 -6.38 -16.06 -18.51
N ASP A 389 -7.68 -15.93 -18.40
CA ASP A 389 -8.63 -16.79 -19.09
C ASP A 389 -8.89 -16.25 -20.51
N VAL A 390 -9.19 -17.13 -21.48
CA VAL A 390 -9.47 -16.74 -22.88
C VAL A 390 -10.84 -16.08 -22.99
N ASP A 391 -10.99 -15.17 -23.95
CA ASP A 391 -12.26 -14.50 -24.24
C ASP A 391 -13.22 -15.45 -24.97
N ASP A 392 -12.72 -16.19 -25.96
CA ASP A 392 -13.45 -17.24 -26.67
C ASP A 392 -12.53 -18.43 -27.00
N GLY A 393 -13.11 -19.56 -27.40
CA GLY A 393 -12.38 -20.77 -27.65
C GLY A 393 -12.02 -21.57 -26.40
N SER A 394 -11.09 -22.51 -26.55
CA SER A 394 -10.63 -23.35 -25.45
C SER A 394 -9.14 -23.71 -25.55
N ILE A 395 -8.50 -23.78 -24.37
CA ILE A 395 -7.15 -24.33 -24.21
C ILE A 395 -7.26 -25.60 -23.39
N ARG A 396 -6.74 -26.70 -23.93
CA ARG A 396 -6.67 -27.99 -23.24
C ARG A 396 -5.22 -28.35 -22.97
N ALA A 397 -4.94 -28.72 -21.73
CA ALA A 397 -3.65 -29.26 -21.32
C ALA A 397 -3.86 -30.65 -20.71
N ALA A 398 -3.05 -31.62 -21.11
CA ALA A 398 -3.20 -33.01 -20.68
C ALA A 398 -4.66 -33.52 -20.84
N GLY A 399 -5.28 -33.23 -21.99
CA GLY A 399 -6.62 -33.70 -22.37
C GLY A 399 -7.82 -32.97 -21.73
N LYS A 400 -7.59 -32.05 -20.78
CA LYS A 400 -8.66 -31.32 -20.11
C LYS A 400 -8.59 -29.81 -20.38
N ASP A 401 -9.75 -29.16 -20.47
CA ASP A 401 -9.82 -27.69 -20.53
C ASP A 401 -9.19 -27.10 -19.26
N ILE A 402 -8.25 -26.18 -19.45
CA ILE A 402 -7.50 -25.55 -18.32
C ILE A 402 -8.41 -24.82 -17.34
N ARG A 403 -9.58 -24.35 -17.77
CA ARG A 403 -10.59 -23.72 -16.90
C ARG A 403 -11.24 -24.69 -15.91
N LYS A 404 -11.23 -25.99 -16.23
CA LYS A 404 -11.81 -27.07 -15.40
C LYS A 404 -10.78 -27.75 -14.50
N VAL A 405 -9.50 -27.39 -14.59
CA VAL A 405 -8.40 -27.94 -13.80
C VAL A 405 -7.96 -26.92 -12.76
N SER A 406 -7.55 -27.37 -11.56
CA SER A 406 -7.02 -26.45 -10.56
C SER A 406 -5.74 -25.77 -11.08
N ARG A 407 -5.63 -24.44 -10.88
CA ARG A 407 -4.45 -23.67 -11.29
C ARG A 407 -3.16 -24.22 -10.69
N LYS A 408 -3.23 -24.68 -9.44
CA LYS A 408 -2.09 -25.29 -8.75
C LYS A 408 -1.62 -26.56 -9.47
N SER A 409 -2.54 -27.43 -9.87
CA SER A 409 -2.22 -28.67 -10.59
C SER A 409 -1.74 -28.38 -12.00
N LEU A 410 -2.41 -27.47 -12.73
CA LEU A 410 -2.01 -27.03 -14.07
C LEU A 410 -0.58 -26.45 -14.06
N ARG A 411 -0.34 -25.43 -13.21
CA ARG A 411 0.96 -24.77 -13.07
C ARG A 411 2.03 -25.73 -12.56
N GLY A 412 1.64 -26.75 -11.81
CA GLY A 412 2.52 -27.85 -11.38
C GLY A 412 3.05 -28.72 -12.53
N CYS A 413 2.36 -28.74 -13.69
CA CYS A 413 2.80 -29.44 -14.89
C CYS A 413 3.82 -28.66 -15.73
N TYR A 414 4.00 -27.38 -15.47
CA TYR A 414 4.92 -26.50 -16.19
C TYR A 414 6.14 -26.13 -15.36
N GLY A 415 7.34 -26.17 -15.96
CA GLY A 415 8.54 -25.51 -15.49
C GLY A 415 8.74 -24.23 -16.30
N MET A 416 8.93 -23.11 -15.64
CA MET A 416 9.02 -21.81 -16.29
C MET A 416 10.35 -21.14 -16.01
N VAL A 417 11.04 -20.69 -17.08
CA VAL A 417 12.20 -19.83 -17.00
C VAL A 417 11.90 -18.60 -17.88
N LEU A 418 11.66 -17.47 -17.25
CA LEU A 418 11.32 -16.20 -17.91
C LEU A 418 12.55 -15.38 -18.23
N GLN A 419 12.38 -14.39 -19.11
CA GLN A 419 13.37 -13.35 -19.42
C GLN A 419 13.75 -12.57 -18.16
N ASP A 420 12.76 -12.12 -17.40
CA ASP A 420 12.97 -11.44 -16.13
C ASP A 420 13.24 -12.44 -15.02
N THR A 421 14.49 -12.49 -14.60
CA THR A 421 14.95 -13.41 -13.56
C THR A 421 14.64 -12.86 -12.18
N TRP A 422 13.55 -13.33 -11.56
CA TRP A 422 13.22 -12.97 -10.19
C TRP A 422 13.87 -13.91 -9.18
N LEU A 423 14.58 -13.35 -8.20
CA LEU A 423 15.14 -14.04 -7.07
C LEU A 423 14.65 -13.39 -5.77
N LYS A 424 14.24 -14.24 -4.82
CA LYS A 424 13.83 -13.80 -3.49
C LYS A 424 15.06 -13.40 -2.67
N ALA A 425 14.97 -12.34 -1.86
CA ALA A 425 15.95 -12.07 -0.83
C ALA A 425 16.04 -13.27 0.13
N GLY A 426 17.23 -13.84 0.27
CA GLY A 426 17.46 -15.10 1.01
C GLY A 426 18.72 -15.80 0.54
N THR A 427 18.94 -17.06 0.93
CA THR A 427 20.11 -17.82 0.51
C THR A 427 20.00 -18.35 -0.92
N VAL A 428 21.13 -18.68 -1.54
CA VAL A 428 21.18 -19.39 -2.83
C VAL A 428 20.38 -20.70 -2.74
N ARG A 429 20.54 -21.45 -1.65
CA ARG A 429 19.82 -22.70 -1.36
C ARG A 429 18.31 -22.50 -1.40
N GLU A 430 17.79 -21.52 -0.66
CA GLU A 430 16.36 -21.20 -0.62
C GLU A 430 15.81 -20.80 -1.99
N ASN A 431 16.60 -20.11 -2.78
CA ASN A 431 16.21 -19.72 -4.13
C ASN A 431 16.11 -20.89 -5.11
N ILE A 432 17.04 -21.85 -5.04
CA ILE A 432 16.97 -23.08 -5.86
C ILE A 432 15.79 -23.94 -5.39
N ALA A 433 15.63 -24.11 -4.07
CA ALA A 433 14.56 -24.91 -3.47
C ALA A 433 13.17 -24.23 -3.48
N TYR A 434 13.02 -23.03 -4.04
CA TYR A 434 11.78 -22.24 -3.98
C TYR A 434 10.53 -22.99 -4.43
N GLY A 435 10.63 -23.82 -5.49
CA GLY A 435 9.54 -24.66 -5.98
C GLY A 435 9.41 -26.03 -5.28
N CYS A 436 10.38 -26.40 -4.45
CA CYS A 436 10.48 -27.69 -3.74
C CYS A 436 11.09 -27.49 -2.35
N PRO A 437 10.34 -26.95 -1.36
CA PRO A 437 10.89 -26.58 -0.05
C PRO A 437 11.49 -27.75 0.74
N ASN A 438 11.09 -28.99 0.42
CA ASN A 438 11.56 -30.21 1.10
C ASN A 438 12.70 -30.93 0.35
N ALA A 439 13.30 -30.28 -0.68
CA ALA A 439 14.41 -30.87 -1.41
C ALA A 439 15.65 -31.08 -0.51
N THR A 440 16.30 -32.22 -0.67
CA THR A 440 17.54 -32.52 0.04
C THR A 440 18.72 -31.69 -0.49
N GLU A 441 19.80 -31.64 0.27
CA GLU A 441 21.01 -30.91 -0.17
C GLU A 441 21.60 -31.53 -1.44
N GLU A 442 21.59 -32.85 -1.52
CA GLU A 442 22.08 -33.59 -2.69
C GLU A 442 21.28 -33.26 -3.95
N GLU A 443 19.95 -33.14 -3.85
CA GLU A 443 19.08 -32.77 -4.95
C GLU A 443 19.34 -31.34 -5.41
N ILE A 444 19.48 -30.39 -4.46
CA ILE A 444 19.81 -28.99 -4.75
C ILE A 444 21.15 -28.87 -5.46
N VAL A 445 22.17 -29.59 -4.97
CA VAL A 445 23.51 -29.59 -5.59
C VAL A 445 23.47 -30.26 -6.96
N ALA A 446 22.71 -31.35 -7.15
CA ALA A 446 22.55 -32.02 -8.44
C ALA A 446 21.88 -31.08 -9.46
N ALA A 447 20.80 -30.40 -9.08
CA ALA A 447 20.12 -29.42 -9.94
C ALA A 447 21.05 -28.25 -10.30
N ALA A 448 21.82 -27.74 -9.35
CA ALA A 448 22.81 -26.69 -9.60
C ALA A 448 23.95 -27.13 -10.54
N LYS A 449 24.40 -28.38 -10.44
CA LYS A 449 25.38 -28.97 -11.37
C LYS A 449 24.82 -29.10 -12.77
N ALA A 450 23.60 -29.62 -12.89
CA ALA A 450 22.91 -29.77 -14.17
C ALA A 450 22.70 -28.42 -14.88
N ALA A 451 22.38 -27.38 -14.12
CA ALA A 451 22.23 -26.00 -14.60
C ALA A 451 23.58 -25.25 -14.78
N HIS A 452 24.73 -25.87 -14.61
CA HIS A 452 26.06 -25.21 -14.59
C HIS A 452 26.23 -24.10 -13.56
N ALA A 453 25.35 -24.02 -12.55
CA ALA A 453 25.40 -23.01 -11.49
C ALA A 453 26.41 -23.36 -10.38
N HIS A 454 26.65 -24.65 -10.09
CA HIS A 454 27.49 -25.12 -8.98
C HIS A 454 28.88 -24.49 -8.95
N SER A 455 29.49 -24.32 -10.11
CA SER A 455 30.88 -23.81 -10.21
C SER A 455 31.02 -22.37 -9.72
N PHE A 456 30.05 -21.50 -9.98
CA PHE A 456 30.09 -20.13 -9.47
C PHE A 456 29.59 -20.06 -8.02
N ILE A 457 28.58 -20.85 -7.64
CA ILE A 457 28.06 -20.88 -6.27
C ILE A 457 29.18 -21.20 -5.28
N ARG A 458 30.03 -22.18 -5.58
CA ARG A 458 31.20 -22.51 -4.74
C ARG A 458 32.22 -21.39 -4.58
N ARG A 459 32.26 -20.41 -5.46
CA ARG A 459 33.14 -19.24 -5.38
C ARG A 459 32.56 -18.09 -4.58
N LEU A 460 31.27 -18.16 -4.25
CA LEU A 460 30.64 -17.18 -3.38
C LEU A 460 31.12 -17.34 -1.93
N PRO A 461 31.19 -16.28 -1.14
CA PRO A 461 31.79 -16.28 0.19
C PRO A 461 31.28 -17.38 1.14
N LYS A 462 29.99 -17.73 1.06
CA LYS A 462 29.34 -18.79 1.86
C LYS A 462 28.74 -19.92 1.00
N GLY A 463 29.16 -20.05 -0.27
CA GLY A 463 28.62 -21.05 -1.17
C GLY A 463 27.09 -20.99 -1.30
N TYR A 464 26.39 -22.09 -1.04
CA TYR A 464 24.93 -22.20 -1.09
C TYR A 464 24.22 -21.37 -0.02
N ASP A 465 24.90 -21.02 1.08
CA ASP A 465 24.34 -20.21 2.17
C ASP A 465 24.65 -18.71 2.00
N THR A 466 25.19 -18.32 0.84
CA THR A 466 25.38 -16.91 0.48
C THR A 466 24.04 -16.22 0.35
N LEU A 467 23.88 -15.07 1.00
CA LEU A 467 22.68 -14.25 0.90
C LEU A 467 22.63 -13.54 -0.45
N ILE A 468 21.50 -13.68 -1.11
CA ILE A 468 21.14 -12.96 -2.33
C ILE A 468 20.35 -11.72 -1.91
N ALA A 469 20.75 -10.54 -2.41
CA ALA A 469 20.00 -9.30 -2.24
C ALA A 469 18.67 -9.38 -3.00
N GLU A 470 17.78 -8.43 -2.74
CA GLU A 470 16.52 -8.31 -3.47
C GLU A 470 16.77 -8.30 -4.98
N ASN A 471 15.97 -9.06 -5.73
CA ASN A 471 16.11 -9.28 -7.18
C ASN A 471 17.51 -9.76 -7.64
N GLY A 472 18.38 -10.19 -6.73
CA GLY A 472 19.70 -10.70 -7.07
C GLY A 472 20.68 -9.64 -7.55
N GLU A 473 20.58 -8.39 -7.07
CA GLU A 473 21.45 -7.27 -7.47
C GLU A 473 22.94 -7.54 -7.28
N ASN A 474 23.30 -8.41 -6.34
CA ASN A 474 24.67 -8.83 -6.08
C ASN A 474 25.18 -9.95 -7.00
N LEU A 475 24.42 -10.35 -8.01
CA LEU A 475 24.75 -11.37 -8.99
C LEU A 475 24.73 -10.81 -10.42
N SER A 476 25.57 -11.35 -11.32
CA SER A 476 25.45 -11.02 -12.74
C SER A 476 24.15 -11.57 -13.37
N ALA A 477 23.68 -10.98 -14.48
CA ALA A 477 22.50 -11.44 -15.18
C ALA A 477 22.56 -12.94 -15.52
N GLY A 478 23.70 -13.43 -16.02
CA GLY A 478 23.89 -14.85 -16.30
C GLY A 478 23.86 -15.74 -15.06
N GLN A 479 24.41 -15.28 -13.93
CA GLN A 479 24.33 -16.02 -12.67
C GLN A 479 22.89 -16.12 -12.16
N ARG A 480 22.11 -15.02 -12.23
CA ARG A 480 20.69 -15.04 -11.89
C ARG A 480 19.92 -16.04 -12.75
N GLN A 481 20.15 -16.04 -14.06
CA GLN A 481 19.49 -16.96 -14.98
C GLN A 481 19.85 -18.43 -14.71
N LEU A 482 21.12 -18.75 -14.44
CA LEU A 482 21.52 -20.10 -14.06
C LEU A 482 20.87 -20.57 -12.76
N LEU A 483 20.62 -19.68 -11.79
CA LEU A 483 19.86 -20.04 -10.58
C LEU A 483 18.38 -20.30 -10.87
N CYS A 484 17.75 -19.52 -11.74
CA CYS A 484 16.36 -19.75 -12.18
C CYS A 484 16.25 -21.09 -12.94
N ILE A 485 17.23 -21.42 -13.76
CA ILE A 485 17.31 -22.74 -14.44
C ILE A 485 17.49 -23.86 -13.41
N ALA A 486 18.37 -23.70 -12.42
CA ALA A 486 18.56 -24.70 -11.35
C ALA A 486 17.27 -24.92 -10.55
N ARG A 487 16.51 -23.87 -10.25
CA ARG A 487 15.18 -23.93 -9.63
C ARG A 487 14.21 -24.77 -10.48
N ALA A 488 14.17 -24.55 -11.79
CA ALA A 488 13.33 -25.33 -12.70
C ALA A 488 13.79 -26.79 -12.85
N MET A 489 15.11 -27.04 -12.86
CA MET A 489 15.69 -28.37 -12.93
C MET A 489 15.46 -29.22 -11.67
N LEU A 490 15.28 -28.60 -10.51
CA LEU A 490 15.02 -29.33 -9.27
C LEU A 490 13.70 -30.11 -9.33
N LYS A 491 12.66 -29.56 -9.99
CA LYS A 491 11.34 -30.19 -10.08
C LYS A 491 11.10 -30.92 -11.42
N LEU A 492 11.70 -30.47 -12.50
CA LEU A 492 11.60 -30.99 -13.88
C LEU A 492 10.21 -31.54 -14.28
N PRO A 493 9.20 -30.67 -14.41
CA PRO A 493 7.86 -31.10 -14.81
C PRO A 493 7.82 -31.54 -16.28
N PRO A 494 6.71 -32.22 -16.74
CA PRO A 494 6.59 -32.76 -18.10
C PRO A 494 6.53 -31.69 -19.19
N MET A 495 6.16 -30.46 -18.87
CA MET A 495 6.08 -29.34 -19.81
C MET A 495 6.98 -28.19 -19.37
N LEU A 496 7.55 -27.48 -20.33
CA LEU A 496 8.47 -26.35 -20.09
C LEU A 496 8.01 -25.12 -20.87
N ILE A 497 8.21 -23.96 -20.24
CA ILE A 497 8.09 -22.64 -20.87
C ILE A 497 9.42 -21.93 -20.68
N LEU A 498 10.08 -21.61 -21.79
CA LEU A 498 11.41 -21.02 -21.81
C LEU A 498 11.40 -19.70 -22.60
N ASP A 499 11.90 -18.64 -21.99
CA ASP A 499 12.09 -17.35 -22.66
C ASP A 499 13.60 -17.08 -22.80
N GLU A 500 14.09 -17.03 -24.06
CA GLU A 500 15.53 -17.01 -24.40
C GLU A 500 16.16 -15.61 -24.46
N ALA A 501 15.59 -14.59 -23.88
CA ALA A 501 16.21 -13.27 -23.91
C ALA A 501 17.54 -13.20 -23.11
N THR A 502 18.66 -13.23 -23.80
CA THR A 502 20.02 -13.26 -23.22
C THR A 502 20.92 -12.12 -23.73
N SER A 503 20.35 -11.02 -24.18
CA SER A 503 21.07 -9.91 -24.81
C SER A 503 22.15 -9.25 -23.94
N SER A 504 22.18 -9.54 -22.64
CA SER A 504 23.11 -8.92 -21.66
C SER A 504 24.07 -9.91 -21.01
N ILE A 505 24.27 -11.11 -21.60
CA ILE A 505 25.05 -12.21 -20.98
C ILE A 505 26.31 -12.46 -21.81
N ASP A 506 27.42 -12.71 -21.12
CA ASP A 506 28.67 -13.10 -21.80
C ASP A 506 28.55 -14.44 -22.52
N THR A 507 29.26 -14.59 -23.66
CA THR A 507 29.18 -15.73 -24.56
C THR A 507 29.44 -17.07 -23.85
N ARG A 508 30.34 -17.11 -22.86
CA ARG A 508 30.66 -18.34 -22.15
C ARG A 508 29.53 -18.80 -21.23
N THR A 509 28.91 -17.87 -20.53
CA THR A 509 27.75 -18.15 -19.69
C THR A 509 26.54 -18.50 -20.54
N GLU A 510 26.40 -17.85 -21.69
CA GLU A 510 25.36 -18.14 -22.66
C GLU A 510 25.40 -19.59 -23.16
N LEU A 511 26.57 -20.13 -23.52
CA LEU A 511 26.72 -21.52 -23.92
C LEU A 511 26.30 -22.50 -22.80
N LYS A 512 26.54 -22.17 -21.54
CA LYS A 512 26.09 -22.97 -20.40
C LYS A 512 24.58 -22.97 -20.23
N ILE A 513 23.94 -21.81 -20.45
CA ILE A 513 22.49 -21.67 -20.42
C ILE A 513 21.85 -22.50 -21.53
N GLN A 514 22.40 -22.47 -22.74
CA GLN A 514 21.93 -23.27 -23.88
C GLN A 514 22.04 -24.78 -23.62
N ASP A 515 23.20 -25.25 -23.09
CA ASP A 515 23.37 -26.65 -22.73
C ASP A 515 22.37 -27.06 -21.64
N ALA A 516 22.16 -26.21 -20.63
CA ALA A 516 21.18 -26.45 -19.59
C ALA A 516 19.74 -26.54 -20.13
N PHE A 517 19.34 -25.61 -21.02
CA PHE A 517 18.04 -25.66 -21.68
C PHE A 517 17.88 -26.94 -22.54
N SER A 518 18.91 -27.28 -23.31
CA SER A 518 18.88 -28.49 -24.11
C SER A 518 18.67 -29.75 -23.28
N LYS A 519 19.32 -29.87 -22.12
CA LYS A 519 19.12 -30.95 -21.15
C LYS A 519 17.72 -30.96 -20.56
N MET A 520 17.19 -29.77 -20.19
CA MET A 520 15.83 -29.68 -19.66
C MET A 520 14.76 -30.14 -20.65
N MET A 521 14.91 -29.81 -21.91
CA MET A 521 13.93 -30.10 -22.97
C MET A 521 13.90 -31.59 -23.41
N GLN A 522 14.91 -32.38 -23.07
CA GLN A 522 14.94 -33.78 -23.48
C GLN A 522 13.73 -34.57 -22.98
N GLY A 523 12.92 -35.10 -23.95
CA GLY A 523 11.72 -35.88 -23.66
C GLY A 523 10.54 -35.09 -23.07
N ARG A 524 10.56 -33.76 -23.13
CA ARG A 524 9.52 -32.88 -22.56
C ARG A 524 8.92 -31.98 -23.62
N THR A 525 7.62 -31.72 -23.50
CA THR A 525 6.96 -30.70 -24.31
C THR A 525 7.45 -29.33 -23.91
N SER A 526 7.98 -28.55 -24.85
CA SER A 526 8.62 -27.27 -24.54
C SER A 526 8.10 -26.17 -25.45
N PHE A 527 7.64 -25.07 -24.82
CA PHE A 527 7.28 -23.84 -25.51
C PHE A 527 8.44 -22.83 -25.31
N ILE A 528 8.99 -22.35 -26.40
CA ILE A 528 10.20 -21.54 -26.38
C ILE A 528 9.92 -20.24 -27.11
N VAL A 529 10.00 -19.09 -26.42
CA VAL A 529 10.07 -17.79 -27.08
C VAL A 529 11.49 -17.65 -27.63
N ALA A 530 11.63 -17.99 -28.90
CA ALA A 530 12.94 -18.14 -29.51
C ALA A 530 13.44 -16.80 -30.07
N HIS A 531 14.60 -16.38 -29.57
CA HIS A 531 15.37 -15.26 -30.08
C HIS A 531 16.66 -15.71 -30.78
N ARG A 532 16.87 -17.03 -30.90
CA ARG A 532 18.10 -17.64 -31.42
C ARG A 532 17.84 -18.60 -32.54
N LEU A 533 18.75 -18.56 -33.52
CA LEU A 533 18.70 -19.38 -34.70
C LEU A 533 18.77 -20.87 -34.39
N SER A 534 19.67 -21.30 -33.50
CA SER A 534 19.87 -22.71 -33.13
C SER A 534 18.62 -23.35 -32.53
N THR A 535 17.92 -22.61 -31.69
CA THR A 535 16.68 -23.06 -31.06
C THR A 535 15.54 -23.16 -32.06
N ILE A 536 15.43 -22.18 -32.96
CA ILE A 536 14.41 -22.16 -34.02
C ILE A 536 14.62 -23.34 -34.98
N GLN A 537 15.88 -23.60 -35.42
CA GLN A 537 16.18 -24.69 -36.38
C GLN A 537 15.91 -26.09 -35.82
N THR A 538 16.06 -26.28 -34.53
CA THR A 538 15.90 -27.59 -33.87
C THR A 538 14.49 -27.83 -33.31
N ALA A 539 13.58 -26.87 -33.48
CA ALA A 539 12.19 -27.02 -33.07
C ALA A 539 11.41 -27.96 -34.01
N ASP A 540 10.54 -28.79 -33.42
CA ASP A 540 9.64 -29.69 -34.16
C ASP A 540 8.52 -28.88 -34.82
N VAL A 541 8.04 -27.84 -34.16
CA VAL A 541 7.01 -26.91 -34.63
C VAL A 541 7.46 -25.49 -34.41
N ILE A 542 7.37 -24.67 -35.43
CA ILE A 542 7.58 -23.22 -35.36
C ILE A 542 6.25 -22.53 -35.57
N LEU A 543 5.85 -21.71 -34.59
CA LEU A 543 4.69 -20.83 -34.68
C LEU A 543 5.16 -19.43 -35.05
N VAL A 544 4.78 -18.96 -36.20
CA VAL A 544 5.12 -17.62 -36.69
C VAL A 544 3.94 -16.70 -36.38
N MET A 545 4.15 -15.82 -35.42
CA MET A 545 3.12 -14.87 -34.97
C MET A 545 3.35 -13.48 -35.58
N LYS A 546 2.28 -12.90 -36.09
CA LYS A 546 2.24 -11.51 -36.55
C LYS A 546 0.88 -10.92 -36.22
N ASP A 547 0.88 -9.71 -35.66
CA ASP A 547 -0.33 -8.94 -35.33
C ASP A 547 -1.38 -9.79 -34.57
N GLY A 548 -0.90 -10.61 -33.61
CA GLY A 548 -1.75 -11.46 -32.75
C GLY A 548 -2.25 -12.77 -33.37
N SER A 549 -1.96 -13.04 -34.64
CA SER A 549 -2.38 -14.27 -35.32
C SER A 549 -1.18 -15.16 -35.63
N VAL A 550 -1.42 -16.46 -35.67
CA VAL A 550 -0.46 -17.42 -36.25
C VAL A 550 -0.62 -17.40 -37.76
N ILE A 551 0.35 -16.85 -38.47
CA ILE A 551 0.33 -16.71 -39.95
C ILE A 551 0.98 -17.87 -40.66
N GLU A 552 1.94 -18.55 -40.02
CA GLU A 552 2.63 -19.73 -40.56
C GLU A 552 2.92 -20.70 -39.43
N GLN A 553 2.81 -22.01 -39.73
CA GLN A 553 3.12 -23.09 -38.80
C GLN A 553 3.76 -24.25 -39.56
N GLY A 554 4.84 -24.81 -39.04
CA GLY A 554 5.55 -25.93 -39.64
C GLY A 554 6.95 -26.08 -39.06
N ASN A 555 7.76 -26.98 -39.62
CA ASN A 555 9.18 -27.07 -39.25
C ASN A 555 10.04 -26.09 -40.06
N HIS A 556 11.29 -25.91 -39.64
CA HIS A 556 12.22 -24.98 -40.29
C HIS A 556 12.34 -25.21 -41.82
N ARG A 557 12.46 -26.49 -42.28
CA ARG A 557 12.64 -26.82 -43.68
C ARG A 557 11.40 -26.52 -44.52
N GLU A 558 10.22 -26.77 -43.96
CA GLU A 558 8.94 -26.48 -44.61
C GLU A 558 8.71 -24.98 -44.79
N LEU A 559 8.90 -24.22 -43.72
CA LEU A 559 8.68 -22.78 -43.73
C LEU A 559 9.70 -22.02 -44.61
N MET A 560 10.95 -22.48 -44.65
CA MET A 560 11.93 -21.94 -45.58
C MET A 560 11.56 -22.20 -47.06
N LYS A 561 10.99 -23.37 -47.38
CA LYS A 561 10.54 -23.68 -48.76
C LYS A 561 9.33 -22.83 -49.19
N GLN A 562 8.45 -22.45 -48.23
CA GLN A 562 7.28 -21.60 -48.50
C GLN A 562 7.69 -20.17 -48.90
N ASN A 563 8.93 -19.77 -48.58
CA ASN A 563 9.47 -18.43 -48.82
C ASN A 563 8.55 -17.28 -48.33
N GLY A 564 7.87 -17.53 -47.21
CA GLY A 564 6.90 -16.65 -46.59
C GLY A 564 7.51 -15.67 -45.60
N PHE A 565 6.72 -15.25 -44.62
CA PHE A 565 7.13 -14.30 -43.58
C PHE A 565 8.28 -14.87 -42.73
N TYR A 566 8.24 -16.16 -42.39
CA TYR A 566 9.32 -16.82 -41.65
C TYR A 566 10.66 -16.77 -42.41
N ALA A 567 10.66 -17.09 -43.68
CA ALA A 567 11.89 -17.06 -44.47
C ALA A 567 12.46 -15.65 -44.57
N ASN A 568 11.60 -14.64 -44.74
CA ASN A 568 12.01 -13.23 -44.72
C ASN A 568 12.58 -12.81 -43.37
N LEU A 569 11.91 -13.16 -42.24
CA LEU A 569 12.38 -12.88 -40.90
C LEU A 569 13.73 -13.56 -40.61
N TYR A 570 13.85 -14.83 -41.03
CA TYR A 570 15.09 -15.59 -40.91
C TYR A 570 16.24 -14.94 -41.66
N ASN A 571 16.04 -14.60 -42.94
CA ASN A 571 17.07 -14.00 -43.80
C ASN A 571 17.45 -12.56 -43.31
N SER A 572 16.51 -11.80 -42.77
CA SER A 572 16.78 -10.45 -42.27
C SER A 572 17.50 -10.39 -40.92
N GLN A 573 17.25 -11.36 -40.05
CA GLN A 573 17.81 -11.36 -38.70
C GLN A 573 19.06 -12.24 -38.55
N PHE A 574 19.21 -13.28 -39.39
CA PHE A 574 20.19 -14.34 -39.15
C PHE A 574 21.06 -14.71 -40.36
N SER A 575 20.93 -14.05 -41.50
CA SER A 575 21.75 -14.32 -42.69
C SER A 575 22.96 -13.39 -42.84
N GLN A 576 23.45 -12.83 -41.74
CA GLN A 576 24.74 -12.11 -41.73
C GLN A 576 25.88 -13.03 -41.34
#